data_54b0ee41ddc1bdfc8311fb37d83e4817
#
_entry.id   54b0ee41ddc1bdfc8311fb37d83e4817
#
_cell.length_a   1.000
_cell.length_b   1.000
_cell.length_c   1.000
_cell.angle_alpha   90.00
_cell.angle_beta   90.00
_cell.angle_gamma   90.00
#
_symmetry.space_group_name_H-M   'P 1'
#
loop_
_entity.id
_entity.type
_entity.pdbx_description
1 polymer ?
#
loop_
_entity_poly.entity_id
_entity_poly.type
_entity_poly.pdbx_seq_one_letter_code
_entity_poly.pdbx_strand_id
1 'polypeptide(L)'
;MVLPITRSPPPHIPSAFTINNNKNGYSANHHSHSRLLLLLNECTDMSQLKQIHAHTLRATSTNNPHALFLYSRILHFSSLADIDYACRVFDQIENPNSFVWNTLIRAYARSSERKEEAILLYYKMLEEGIVMPDKHTYPFVLKACAYLFALFEGRQVHAQLLKLGYESDVYINNSLIHLYGTCGCLDLAQKIFEIMPERSVVSWNAIIDSCVRLGEFDTALKLFGEMLNMFEPDGYTMQSVISACAGLGSLSLGMWAHACLLRKCRAEMVDDVLVNNCLVDMYCKCGSWEIAQQVFERMPKRDVNSWNSMILGLAMHGKAKAALEYFDRMVGTERFVPDSITFVGVLGACNHRGLVGEGRKYFDMMIAEYKIEPQLQHYGCLVDLLARAGLIDEALKLVSHMPIKPDVVIWRSLLDACCKKNAGVELSEEMASQILESEGDDSSGVYVLLSRVYASARQWDDVGLIRKLMTDKGVTKEPGCSSIEMYGTSHKFLAGDTSHPQTKEIYQVLDVIKERLELVGHVPDVSQAPMIDELIDEKQHALRLHSERLAIAFGLLSLKPGMPIRIFKNLRVCDDCHKVTKLISRIYNVEIIVRDRARFHHFKDGSCSCMDYW
;
A
#
# COMPACT_ATOMS: atom_id res chain seq x y z
N MET A 1 -1.26 5.18 7.09
CA MET A 1 -0.37 4.45 8.01
C MET A 1 0.44 5.49 8.78
N VAL A 2 0.13 5.70 10.06
CA VAL A 2 0.83 6.67 10.90
C VAL A 2 2.04 5.95 11.49
N LEU A 3 3.25 6.36 11.10
CA LEU A 3 4.49 5.84 11.65
C LEU A 3 4.71 6.41 13.06
N PRO A 4 5.17 5.61 14.04
CA PRO A 4 5.54 6.11 15.35
C PRO A 4 6.78 7.02 15.22
N ILE A 5 6.70 8.16 15.87
CA ILE A 5 7.75 9.17 15.91
C ILE A 5 8.91 8.66 16.77
N THR A 6 9.96 8.13 16.15
CA THR A 6 11.25 8.00 16.82
C THR A 6 11.82 9.39 17.03
N ARG A 7 12.11 9.74 18.27
CA ARG A 7 12.74 11.00 18.66
C ARG A 7 14.14 11.05 18.05
N SER A 8 14.29 11.77 16.93
CA SER A 8 15.61 12.24 16.49
C SER A 8 16.13 13.27 17.49
N PRO A 9 17.42 13.28 17.84
CA PRO A 9 17.97 14.35 18.66
C PRO A 9 17.76 15.69 17.96
N PRO A 10 17.51 16.78 18.71
CA PRO A 10 17.26 18.08 18.12
C PRO A 10 18.48 18.53 17.30
N PRO A 11 18.27 19.13 16.11
CA PRO A 11 19.35 19.66 15.32
C PRO A 11 20.11 20.71 16.13
N HIS A 12 21.44 20.61 16.16
CA HIS A 12 22.32 21.61 16.75
C HIS A 12 22.00 22.98 16.15
N ILE A 13 21.46 23.87 16.97
CA ILE A 13 21.26 25.28 16.62
C ILE A 13 22.65 25.95 16.66
N PRO A 14 23.10 26.66 15.61
CA PRO A 14 24.36 27.35 15.62
C PRO A 14 24.39 28.37 16.77
N SER A 15 25.35 28.23 17.66
CA SER A 15 25.68 29.21 18.68
C SER A 15 26.45 30.38 18.04
N ALA A 16 25.74 31.34 17.50
CA ALA A 16 26.35 32.55 16.98
C ALA A 16 25.57 33.79 17.40
N PHE A 17 25.71 34.16 18.65
CA PHE A 17 25.61 35.56 19.07
C PHE A 17 26.60 35.79 20.19
N THR A 18 27.77 36.29 19.82
CA THR A 18 28.76 36.90 20.74
C THR A 18 28.15 38.18 21.28
N ILE A 19 27.82 38.18 22.55
CA ILE A 19 27.35 39.39 23.26
C ILE A 19 28.55 40.28 23.54
N ASN A 20 28.64 41.39 22.83
CA ASN A 20 29.54 42.48 23.18
C ASN A 20 29.05 43.15 24.47
N ASN A 21 29.81 42.99 25.54
CA ASN A 21 29.60 43.65 26.82
C ASN A 21 29.87 45.15 26.71
N ASN A 22 28.83 45.94 26.44
CA ASN A 22 28.89 47.36 26.75
C ASN A 22 28.05 47.64 28.00
N LYS A 23 28.71 47.87 29.10
CA LYS A 23 28.13 48.29 30.39
C LYS A 23 27.56 49.69 30.24
N ASN A 24 26.25 49.87 30.40
CA ASN A 24 25.61 50.91 31.23
C ASN A 24 24.09 50.83 31.11
N GLY A 25 23.42 50.58 32.24
CA GLY A 25 22.08 51.10 32.52
C GLY A 25 20.84 50.24 32.17
N TYR A 26 20.84 48.86 32.31
CA TYR A 26 19.61 48.04 32.26
C TYR A 26 19.72 46.77 33.12
N SER A 27 19.93 46.92 34.43
CA SER A 27 20.34 45.79 35.28
C SER A 27 19.21 44.84 35.76
N ALA A 28 17.94 45.25 35.81
CA ALA A 28 16.88 44.43 36.39
C ALA A 28 16.15 43.54 35.36
N ASN A 29 15.91 44.03 34.14
CA ASN A 29 15.21 43.29 33.07
C ASN A 29 16.10 42.19 32.45
N HIS A 30 17.41 42.37 32.41
CA HIS A 30 18.34 41.35 31.86
C HIS A 30 18.41 40.08 32.74
N HIS A 31 18.32 40.21 34.06
CA HIS A 31 18.33 39.07 34.97
C HIS A 31 17.06 38.25 34.91
N SER A 32 15.91 38.90 34.75
CA SER A 32 14.63 38.21 34.59
C SER A 32 14.55 37.42 33.28
N HIS A 33 15.08 37.97 32.19
CA HIS A 33 15.08 37.36 30.85
C HIS A 33 16.00 36.12 30.79
N SER A 34 17.20 36.20 31.31
CA SER A 34 18.13 35.07 31.38
C SER A 34 17.59 33.91 32.23
N ARG A 35 16.84 34.24 33.29
CA ARG A 35 16.19 33.25 34.15
C ARG A 35 15.03 32.54 33.42
N LEU A 36 14.19 33.25 32.66
CA LEU A 36 13.11 32.66 31.87
C LEU A 36 13.66 31.75 30.77
N LEU A 37 14.76 32.09 30.13
CA LEU A 37 15.41 31.23 29.13
C LEU A 37 15.97 29.94 29.74
N LEU A 38 16.55 30.00 30.92
CA LEU A 38 17.01 28.82 31.65
C LEU A 38 15.82 27.89 31.97
N LEU A 39 14.72 28.45 32.49
CA LEU A 39 13.51 27.71 32.80
C LEU A 39 12.87 27.06 31.53
N LEU A 40 12.91 27.75 30.37
CA LEU A 40 12.45 27.20 29.10
C LEU A 40 13.33 26.04 28.60
N ASN A 41 14.63 26.09 28.84
CA ASN A 41 15.55 25.02 28.46
C ASN A 41 15.37 23.75 29.33
N GLU A 42 14.97 23.95 30.60
CA GLU A 42 14.69 22.86 31.56
C GLU A 42 13.22 22.35 31.50
N CYS A 43 12.36 23.04 30.74
CA CYS A 43 10.93 22.72 30.64
C CYS A 43 10.72 21.33 30.00
N THR A 44 9.96 20.47 30.67
CA THR A 44 9.68 19.09 30.24
C THR A 44 8.23 18.84 29.86
N ASP A 45 7.30 19.67 30.35
CA ASP A 45 5.87 19.48 30.13
C ASP A 45 5.10 20.79 29.90
N MET A 46 3.85 20.65 29.40
CA MET A 46 2.99 21.78 29.10
C MET A 46 2.54 22.58 30.33
N SER A 47 2.49 21.99 31.52
CA SER A 47 2.11 22.70 32.74
C SER A 47 3.18 23.71 33.14
N GLN A 48 4.45 23.30 33.10
CA GLN A 48 5.60 24.17 33.33
C GLN A 48 5.68 25.26 32.25
N LEU A 49 5.44 24.89 30.97
CA LEU A 49 5.44 25.86 29.89
C LEU A 49 4.39 26.95 30.10
N LYS A 50 3.17 26.59 30.48
CA LYS A 50 2.08 27.54 30.77
C LYS A 50 2.43 28.49 31.90
N GLN A 51 3.12 28.03 32.95
CA GLN A 51 3.61 28.88 34.03
C GLN A 51 4.69 29.86 33.56
N ILE A 52 5.65 29.36 32.78
CA ILE A 52 6.69 30.21 32.19
C ILE A 52 6.11 31.26 31.25
N HIS A 53 5.13 30.85 30.41
CA HIS A 53 4.40 31.76 29.53
C HIS A 53 3.66 32.86 30.30
N ALA A 54 2.97 32.50 31.38
CA ALA A 54 2.31 33.48 32.25
C ALA A 54 3.31 34.47 32.91
N HIS A 55 4.51 34.02 33.26
CA HIS A 55 5.57 34.87 33.72
C HIS A 55 6.13 35.79 32.62
N THR A 56 6.27 35.25 31.40
CA THR A 56 6.71 36.03 30.22
C THR A 56 5.73 37.15 29.90
N LEU A 57 4.42 36.88 29.91
CA LEU A 57 3.36 37.87 29.72
C LEU A 57 3.39 39.02 30.72
N ARG A 58 3.76 38.76 31.98
CA ARG A 58 3.85 39.76 33.03
C ARG A 58 5.15 40.55 32.99
N ALA A 59 6.23 39.93 32.53
CA ALA A 59 7.60 40.49 32.62
C ALA A 59 7.99 41.27 31.37
N THR A 60 7.36 41.03 30.22
CA THR A 60 7.81 41.60 28.94
C THR A 60 6.64 42.17 28.14
N SER A 61 6.85 43.38 27.58
CA SER A 61 6.00 43.90 26.52
C SER A 61 6.26 43.15 25.22
N THR A 62 5.22 42.82 24.46
CA THR A 62 5.28 42.06 23.18
C THR A 62 6.17 42.73 22.13
N ASN A 63 6.38 44.04 22.21
CA ASN A 63 7.19 44.85 21.27
C ASN A 63 8.71 44.82 21.51
N ASN A 64 9.20 44.05 22.47
CA ASN A 64 10.64 43.95 22.74
C ASN A 64 11.25 42.78 21.93
N PRO A 65 12.34 42.97 21.15
CA PRO A 65 13.02 41.88 20.43
C PRO A 65 13.41 40.69 21.31
N HIS A 66 13.69 40.92 22.57
CA HIS A 66 13.98 39.87 23.55
C HIS A 66 12.72 39.09 23.93
N ALA A 67 11.53 39.71 23.91
CA ALA A 67 10.28 39.03 24.12
C ALA A 67 9.95 38.09 22.95
N LEU A 68 10.14 38.53 21.69
CA LEU A 68 9.94 37.72 20.50
C LEU A 68 10.76 36.41 20.57
N PHE A 69 11.97 36.45 21.06
CA PHE A 69 12.79 35.24 21.23
C PHE A 69 12.18 34.28 22.26
N LEU A 70 11.69 34.77 23.42
CA LEU A 70 10.99 33.94 24.41
C LEU A 70 9.71 33.32 23.83
N TYR A 71 8.86 34.14 23.19
CA TYR A 71 7.64 33.67 22.54
C TYR A 71 7.92 32.66 21.45
N SER A 72 8.99 32.83 20.66
CA SER A 72 9.38 31.87 19.63
C SER A 72 9.79 30.50 20.22
N ARG A 73 10.43 30.49 21.39
CA ARG A 73 10.77 29.24 22.12
C ARG A 73 9.55 28.60 22.75
N ILE A 74 8.64 29.37 23.34
CA ILE A 74 7.36 28.91 23.87
C ILE A 74 6.52 28.30 22.74
N LEU A 75 6.42 28.99 21.60
CA LEU A 75 5.74 28.52 20.41
C LEU A 75 6.36 27.21 19.91
N HIS A 76 7.68 27.13 19.84
CA HIS A 76 8.37 25.92 19.37
C HIS A 76 8.06 24.72 20.27
N PHE A 77 8.11 24.87 21.59
CA PHE A 77 7.78 23.79 22.52
C PHE A 77 6.30 23.40 22.41
N SER A 78 5.38 24.39 22.47
CA SER A 78 3.96 24.12 22.40
C SER A 78 3.55 23.48 21.07
N SER A 79 4.20 23.85 19.96
CA SER A 79 3.93 23.29 18.63
C SER A 79 4.21 21.78 18.52
N LEU A 80 4.97 21.22 19.45
CA LEU A 80 5.28 19.78 19.52
C LEU A 80 4.32 19.01 20.44
N ALA A 81 3.67 19.70 21.40
CA ALA A 81 2.89 19.07 22.44
C ALA A 81 1.37 19.42 22.40
N ASP A 82 1.04 20.67 22.05
CA ASP A 82 -0.35 21.18 22.03
C ASP A 82 -0.45 22.27 20.97
N ILE A 83 -0.93 21.88 19.78
CA ILE A 83 -1.00 22.79 18.62
C ILE A 83 -2.02 23.92 18.84
N ASP A 84 -3.10 23.67 19.56
CA ASP A 84 -4.11 24.70 19.87
C ASP A 84 -3.56 25.76 20.81
N TYR A 85 -2.72 25.36 21.75
CA TYR A 85 -2.00 26.31 22.58
C TYR A 85 -0.96 27.11 21.78
N ALA A 86 -0.27 26.44 20.85
CA ALA A 86 0.68 27.11 19.95
C ALA A 86 0.01 28.19 19.09
N CYS A 87 -1.20 27.94 18.57
CA CYS A 87 -1.98 28.95 17.84
C CYS A 87 -2.27 30.18 18.71
N ARG A 88 -2.74 29.97 19.95
CA ARG A 88 -2.99 31.08 20.88
C ARG A 88 -1.73 31.89 21.24
N VAL A 89 -0.57 31.23 21.29
CA VAL A 89 0.71 31.91 21.47
C VAL A 89 1.08 32.71 20.23
N PHE A 90 0.86 32.15 19.04
CA PHE A 90 1.12 32.82 17.77
C PHE A 90 0.29 34.10 17.62
N ASP A 91 -1.01 34.04 17.94
CA ASP A 91 -1.95 35.18 17.84
C ASP A 91 -1.59 36.35 18.79
N GLN A 92 -0.75 36.10 19.81
CA GLN A 92 -0.28 37.14 20.72
C GLN A 92 1.01 37.85 20.22
N ILE A 93 1.62 37.37 19.13
CA ILE A 93 2.84 37.93 18.57
C ILE A 93 2.47 38.99 17.52
N GLU A 94 2.64 40.26 17.82
CA GLU A 94 2.26 41.37 16.93
C GLU A 94 3.05 41.40 15.61
N ASN A 95 4.34 41.05 15.64
CA ASN A 95 5.24 41.07 14.48
C ASN A 95 5.99 39.73 14.39
N PRO A 96 5.33 38.63 13.95
CA PRO A 96 5.97 37.34 13.83
C PRO A 96 7.04 37.36 12.73
N ASN A 97 8.27 36.90 13.03
CA ASN A 97 9.30 36.71 12.03
C ASN A 97 9.15 35.38 11.27
N SER A 98 9.98 35.14 10.25
CA SER A 98 9.91 33.90 9.44
C SER A 98 10.05 32.62 10.28
N PHE A 99 10.84 32.62 11.35
CA PHE A 99 10.97 31.48 12.25
C PHE A 99 9.64 31.13 12.96
N VAL A 100 8.92 32.16 13.42
CA VAL A 100 7.62 32.01 14.09
C VAL A 100 6.58 31.42 13.13
N TRP A 101 6.45 31.99 11.92
CA TRP A 101 5.60 31.46 10.86
C TRP A 101 5.95 30.02 10.51
N ASN A 102 7.22 29.76 10.22
CA ASN A 102 7.70 28.42 9.83
C ASN A 102 7.49 27.38 10.94
N THR A 103 7.57 27.79 12.21
CA THR A 103 7.34 26.88 13.34
C THR A 103 5.90 26.40 13.35
N LEU A 104 4.93 27.28 13.15
CA LEU A 104 3.51 26.90 13.16
C LEU A 104 3.12 26.15 11.86
N ILE A 105 3.58 26.61 10.68
CA ILE A 105 3.39 25.90 9.40
C ILE A 105 3.91 24.47 9.50
N ARG A 106 5.11 24.27 10.07
CA ARG A 106 5.70 22.95 10.29
C ARG A 106 4.88 22.09 11.23
N ALA A 107 4.32 22.68 12.29
CA ALA A 107 3.48 21.98 13.26
C ALA A 107 2.21 21.46 12.57
N TYR A 108 1.52 22.30 11.84
CA TYR A 108 0.34 21.92 11.07
C TYR A 108 0.65 20.86 9.99
N ALA A 109 1.72 21.03 9.23
CA ALA A 109 2.13 20.05 8.20
C ALA A 109 2.46 18.66 8.78
N ARG A 110 2.82 18.58 10.08
CA ARG A 110 3.07 17.31 10.80
C ARG A 110 1.85 16.74 11.50
N SER A 111 0.83 17.54 11.75
CA SER A 111 -0.43 17.10 12.37
C SER A 111 -1.11 16.03 11.49
N SER A 112 -1.78 15.06 12.11
CA SER A 112 -2.59 14.06 11.40
C SER A 112 -3.85 14.65 10.77
N GLU A 113 -4.46 15.67 11.41
CA GLU A 113 -5.82 16.13 11.11
C GLU A 113 -5.89 17.56 10.57
N ARG A 114 -4.82 18.35 10.70
CA ARG A 114 -4.85 19.80 10.45
C ARG A 114 -3.83 20.28 9.42
N LYS A 115 -3.62 19.49 8.36
CA LYS A 115 -2.64 19.83 7.32
C LYS A 115 -3.10 20.97 6.42
N GLU A 116 -4.41 21.17 6.27
CA GLU A 116 -4.98 22.27 5.50
C GLU A 116 -4.57 23.62 6.08
N GLU A 117 -4.53 23.73 7.40
CA GLU A 117 -4.11 24.96 8.08
C GLU A 117 -2.66 25.36 7.76
N ALA A 118 -1.80 24.42 7.41
CA ALA A 118 -0.45 24.76 6.96
C ALA A 118 -0.47 25.56 5.65
N ILE A 119 -1.35 25.20 4.72
CA ILE A 119 -1.52 25.89 3.44
C ILE A 119 -2.22 27.23 3.67
N LEU A 120 -3.27 27.27 4.49
CA LEU A 120 -3.97 28.51 4.82
C LEU A 120 -3.06 29.51 5.52
N LEU A 121 -2.22 29.05 6.46
CA LEU A 121 -1.26 29.89 7.15
C LEU A 121 -0.18 30.44 6.21
N TYR A 122 0.24 29.65 5.23
CA TYR A 122 1.13 30.12 4.16
C TYR A 122 0.49 31.22 3.30
N TYR A 123 -0.77 31.09 2.90
CA TYR A 123 -1.48 32.15 2.19
C TYR A 123 -1.64 33.41 3.05
N LYS A 124 -1.97 33.26 4.32
CA LYS A 124 -2.03 34.38 5.27
C LYS A 124 -0.69 35.12 5.36
N MET A 125 0.45 34.38 5.42
CA MET A 125 1.79 34.96 5.41
C MET A 125 2.06 35.77 4.14
N LEU A 126 1.57 35.31 2.98
CA LEU A 126 1.68 36.04 1.71
C LEU A 126 0.79 37.29 1.67
N GLU A 127 -0.45 37.18 2.18
CA GLU A 127 -1.40 38.29 2.21
C GLU A 127 -0.94 39.43 3.11
N GLU A 128 -0.42 39.11 4.29
CA GLU A 128 0.15 40.13 5.20
C GLU A 128 1.39 40.82 4.60
N GLY A 129 2.18 40.14 3.79
CA GLY A 129 3.29 40.69 3.02
C GLY A 129 4.42 41.32 3.85
N ILE A 130 4.37 41.22 5.18
CA ILE A 130 5.37 41.80 6.10
C ILE A 130 6.62 40.91 6.11
N VAL A 131 6.43 39.59 6.11
CA VAL A 131 7.51 38.58 6.11
C VAL A 131 7.30 37.66 4.92
N MET A 132 8.29 37.61 4.04
CA MET A 132 8.24 36.72 2.87
C MET A 132 8.61 35.29 3.26
N PRO A 133 7.94 34.27 2.64
CA PRO A 133 8.32 32.88 2.78
C PRO A 133 9.78 32.65 2.34
N ASP A 134 10.49 31.82 3.08
CA ASP A 134 11.89 31.47 2.84
C ASP A 134 12.06 29.98 2.47
N LYS A 135 13.29 29.56 2.20
CA LYS A 135 13.62 28.16 1.86
C LYS A 135 13.19 27.14 2.93
N HIS A 136 12.92 27.57 4.15
CA HIS A 136 12.44 26.69 5.24
C HIS A 136 10.92 26.63 5.32
N THR A 137 10.20 27.54 4.68
CA THR A 137 8.72 27.54 4.56
C THR A 137 8.25 26.49 3.57
N TYR A 138 8.81 26.52 2.36
CA TYR A 138 8.31 25.76 1.21
C TYR A 138 8.27 24.24 1.38
N PRO A 139 9.28 23.57 1.98
CA PRO A 139 9.23 22.12 2.15
C PRO A 139 8.05 21.64 3.00
N PHE A 140 7.62 22.41 4.00
CA PHE A 140 6.47 22.04 4.83
C PHE A 140 5.14 22.30 4.12
N VAL A 141 5.02 23.39 3.37
CA VAL A 141 3.82 23.67 2.55
C VAL A 141 3.67 22.61 1.47
N LEU A 142 4.73 22.29 0.72
CA LEU A 142 4.71 21.23 -0.31
C LEU A 142 4.38 19.85 0.29
N LYS A 143 4.89 19.59 1.50
CA LYS A 143 4.55 18.35 2.21
C LYS A 143 3.07 18.30 2.60
N ALA A 144 2.49 19.40 3.05
CA ALA A 144 1.07 19.49 3.33
C ALA A 144 0.24 19.27 2.06
N CYS A 145 0.60 19.93 0.95
CA CYS A 145 -0.02 19.71 -0.36
C CYS A 145 0.04 18.24 -0.80
N ALA A 146 1.19 17.58 -0.62
CA ALA A 146 1.35 16.16 -0.97
C ALA A 146 0.38 15.26 -0.17
N TYR A 147 0.28 15.46 1.13
CA TYR A 147 -0.61 14.67 1.98
C TYR A 147 -2.11 14.88 1.67
N LEU A 148 -2.48 16.08 1.23
CA LEU A 148 -3.87 16.43 0.89
C LEU A 148 -4.20 16.14 -0.58
N PHE A 149 -3.24 15.64 -1.35
CA PHE A 149 -3.36 15.50 -2.82
C PHE A 149 -3.71 16.83 -3.51
N ALA A 150 -3.34 17.96 -2.90
CA ALA A 150 -3.60 19.31 -3.36
C ALA A 150 -2.61 19.72 -4.47
N LEU A 151 -2.75 19.09 -5.64
CA LEU A 151 -1.84 19.29 -6.78
C LEU A 151 -1.88 20.72 -7.32
N PHE A 152 -3.04 21.35 -7.30
CA PHE A 152 -3.20 22.72 -7.83
C PHE A 152 -2.41 23.73 -6.98
N GLU A 153 -2.58 23.70 -5.66
CA GLU A 153 -1.83 24.52 -4.71
C GLU A 153 -0.33 24.24 -4.78
N GLY A 154 0.03 22.96 -4.87
CA GLY A 154 1.43 22.54 -5.05
C GLY A 154 2.07 23.11 -6.33
N ARG A 155 1.34 23.17 -7.44
CA ARG A 155 1.81 23.79 -8.69
C ARG A 155 1.97 25.30 -8.57
N GLN A 156 1.08 25.97 -7.84
CA GLN A 156 1.21 27.41 -7.57
C GLN A 156 2.48 27.71 -6.76
N VAL A 157 2.72 26.93 -5.72
CA VAL A 157 3.96 27.03 -4.92
C VAL A 157 5.19 26.77 -5.79
N HIS A 158 5.17 25.73 -6.66
CA HIS A 158 6.27 25.45 -7.57
C HIS A 158 6.53 26.63 -8.53
N ALA A 159 5.49 27.20 -9.14
CA ALA A 159 5.62 28.36 -10.00
C ALA A 159 6.24 29.58 -9.29
N GLN A 160 5.95 29.77 -8.01
CA GLN A 160 6.54 30.81 -7.18
C GLN A 160 8.02 30.53 -6.89
N LEU A 161 8.38 29.28 -6.61
CA LEU A 161 9.76 28.85 -6.38
C LEU A 161 10.63 29.10 -7.60
N LEU A 162 10.14 28.84 -8.82
CA LEU A 162 10.81 29.16 -10.08
C LEU A 162 11.07 30.68 -10.21
N LYS A 163 10.08 31.50 -9.88
CA LYS A 163 10.23 32.98 -9.93
C LYS A 163 11.23 33.51 -8.91
N LEU A 164 11.41 32.83 -7.79
CA LEU A 164 12.31 33.22 -6.71
C LEU A 164 13.74 32.64 -6.85
N GLY A 165 13.98 31.80 -7.86
CA GLY A 165 15.30 31.21 -8.13
C GLY A 165 15.71 30.10 -7.15
N TYR A 166 14.76 29.36 -6.57
CA TYR A 166 15.03 28.23 -5.67
C TYR A 166 15.21 26.89 -6.39
N GLU A 167 15.39 26.88 -7.69
CA GLU A 167 15.49 25.68 -8.54
C GLU A 167 16.64 24.76 -8.17
N SER A 168 17.69 25.29 -7.54
CA SER A 168 18.88 24.53 -7.14
C SER A 168 18.87 24.02 -5.69
N ASP A 169 17.82 24.37 -4.91
CA ASP A 169 17.77 23.93 -3.51
C ASP A 169 17.35 22.45 -3.40
N VAL A 170 18.23 21.61 -2.85
CA VAL A 170 18.03 20.16 -2.74
C VAL A 170 16.82 19.81 -1.87
N TYR A 171 16.57 20.53 -0.77
CA TYR A 171 15.44 20.25 0.13
C TYR A 171 14.09 20.58 -0.51
N ILE A 172 14.04 21.68 -1.27
CA ILE A 172 12.86 22.10 -2.02
C ILE A 172 12.57 21.09 -3.13
N ASN A 173 13.60 20.73 -3.92
CA ASN A 173 13.44 19.76 -5.00
C ASN A 173 12.99 18.38 -4.49
N ASN A 174 13.53 17.90 -3.38
CA ASN A 174 13.09 16.66 -2.74
C ASN A 174 11.60 16.74 -2.35
N SER A 175 11.15 17.90 -1.86
CA SER A 175 9.74 18.12 -1.50
C SER A 175 8.82 18.18 -2.73
N LEU A 176 9.29 18.76 -3.84
CA LEU A 176 8.58 18.78 -5.11
C LEU A 176 8.48 17.37 -5.74
N ILE A 177 9.57 16.59 -5.72
CA ILE A 177 9.56 15.18 -6.17
C ILE A 177 8.53 14.40 -5.36
N HIS A 178 8.54 14.55 -4.04
CA HIS A 178 7.56 13.89 -3.17
C HIS A 178 6.13 14.33 -3.46
N LEU A 179 5.88 15.63 -3.66
CA LEU A 179 4.56 16.16 -4.03
C LEU A 179 4.05 15.52 -5.32
N TYR A 180 4.84 15.64 -6.40
CA TYR A 180 4.41 15.14 -7.71
C TYR A 180 4.27 13.63 -7.74
N GLY A 181 5.19 12.90 -7.08
CA GLY A 181 5.09 11.44 -6.93
C GLY A 181 3.84 11.03 -6.17
N THR A 182 3.50 11.73 -5.07
CA THR A 182 2.30 11.42 -4.29
C THR A 182 1.01 11.76 -5.05
N CYS A 183 1.01 12.84 -5.84
CA CYS A 183 -0.13 13.25 -6.66
C CYS A 183 -0.24 12.52 -8.02
N GLY A 184 0.54 11.48 -8.27
CA GLY A 184 0.44 10.68 -9.50
C GLY A 184 1.12 11.28 -10.74
N CYS A 185 1.90 12.34 -10.59
CA CYS A 185 2.56 13.04 -11.69
C CYS A 185 4.05 12.64 -11.80
N LEU A 186 4.32 11.35 -12.08
CA LEU A 186 5.68 10.82 -12.10
C LEU A 186 6.60 11.53 -13.08
N ASP A 187 6.10 11.88 -14.28
CA ASP A 187 6.88 12.58 -15.30
C ASP A 187 7.45 13.92 -14.79
N LEU A 188 6.67 14.66 -13.98
CA LEU A 188 7.14 15.90 -13.38
C LEU A 188 8.17 15.64 -12.28
N ALA A 189 7.95 14.60 -11.46
CA ALA A 189 8.91 14.19 -10.43
C ALA A 189 10.26 13.79 -11.06
N GLN A 190 10.24 13.01 -12.15
CA GLN A 190 11.44 12.60 -12.88
C GLN A 190 12.17 13.79 -13.49
N LYS A 191 11.45 14.70 -14.17
CA LYS A 191 12.05 15.91 -14.72
C LYS A 191 12.77 16.75 -13.67
N ILE A 192 12.15 16.95 -12.49
CA ILE A 192 12.80 17.69 -11.41
C ILE A 192 14.07 16.95 -10.96
N PHE A 193 13.99 15.63 -10.76
CA PHE A 193 15.13 14.82 -10.37
C PHE A 193 16.27 14.91 -11.39
N GLU A 194 15.98 14.89 -12.68
CA GLU A 194 16.97 14.97 -13.77
C GLU A 194 17.69 16.32 -13.84
N ILE A 195 16.97 17.43 -13.63
CA ILE A 195 17.54 18.80 -13.69
C ILE A 195 18.27 19.20 -12.40
N MET A 196 18.15 18.43 -11.30
CA MET A 196 18.87 18.74 -10.07
C MET A 196 20.39 18.73 -10.28
N PRO A 197 21.11 19.83 -9.96
CA PRO A 197 22.56 19.88 -10.10
C PRO A 197 23.28 18.98 -9.09
N GLU A 198 22.72 18.86 -7.88
CA GLU A 198 23.21 18.01 -6.82
C GLU A 198 22.09 17.12 -6.29
N ARG A 199 22.40 15.86 -6.07
CA ARG A 199 21.47 14.86 -5.54
C ARG A 199 22.00 14.28 -4.24
N SER A 200 21.13 14.06 -3.29
CA SER A 200 21.43 13.38 -2.01
C SER A 200 20.76 12.01 -1.96
N VAL A 201 21.09 11.19 -0.97
CA VAL A 201 20.36 9.93 -0.69
C VAL A 201 18.85 10.18 -0.58
N VAL A 202 18.44 11.32 0.02
CA VAL A 202 17.01 11.68 0.13
C VAL A 202 16.38 11.95 -1.23
N SER A 203 17.12 12.53 -2.18
CA SER A 203 16.62 12.75 -3.56
C SER A 203 16.35 11.43 -4.26
N TRP A 204 17.27 10.48 -4.16
CA TRP A 204 17.11 9.13 -4.70
C TRP A 204 15.95 8.39 -4.03
N ASN A 205 15.84 8.47 -2.70
CA ASN A 205 14.73 7.87 -1.97
C ASN A 205 13.37 8.44 -2.42
N ALA A 206 13.28 9.76 -2.61
CA ALA A 206 12.04 10.41 -3.03
C ALA A 206 11.57 9.93 -4.42
N ILE A 207 12.48 9.82 -5.40
CA ILE A 207 12.09 9.37 -6.74
C ILE A 207 11.84 7.86 -6.79
N ILE A 208 12.64 7.03 -6.10
CA ILE A 208 12.43 5.59 -6.02
C ILE A 208 11.09 5.28 -5.34
N ASP A 209 10.77 5.93 -4.20
CA ASP A 209 9.49 5.78 -3.50
C ASP A 209 8.31 6.21 -4.40
N SER A 210 8.46 7.31 -5.15
CA SER A 210 7.45 7.77 -6.11
C SER A 210 7.17 6.73 -7.20
N CYS A 211 8.20 6.11 -7.77
CA CYS A 211 8.04 5.03 -8.73
C CYS A 211 7.32 3.81 -8.11
N VAL A 212 7.71 3.42 -6.89
CA VAL A 212 7.08 2.29 -6.18
C VAL A 212 5.61 2.53 -5.91
N ARG A 213 5.24 3.72 -5.43
CA ARG A 213 3.84 4.11 -5.16
C ARG A 213 2.96 4.07 -6.41
N LEU A 214 3.51 4.39 -7.56
CA LEU A 214 2.79 4.43 -8.82
C LEU A 214 2.87 3.13 -9.62
N GLY A 215 3.49 2.08 -9.05
CA GLY A 215 3.58 0.76 -9.67
C GLY A 215 4.68 0.62 -10.73
N GLU A 216 5.53 1.65 -10.89
CA GLU A 216 6.65 1.64 -11.82
C GLU A 216 7.88 0.95 -11.21
N PHE A 217 7.71 -0.32 -10.85
CA PHE A 217 8.68 -1.09 -10.06
C PHE A 217 10.00 -1.33 -10.80
N ASP A 218 9.94 -1.58 -12.11
CA ASP A 218 11.15 -1.78 -12.93
C ASP A 218 11.99 -0.51 -12.97
N THR A 219 11.34 0.65 -13.10
CA THR A 219 11.98 1.97 -13.07
C THR A 219 12.62 2.23 -11.69
N ALA A 220 11.92 1.89 -10.61
CA ALA A 220 12.44 2.01 -9.24
C ALA A 220 13.73 1.20 -9.04
N LEU A 221 13.76 -0.06 -9.52
CA LEU A 221 14.94 -0.92 -9.41
C LEU A 221 16.10 -0.46 -10.28
N LYS A 222 15.82 0.10 -11.47
CA LYS A 222 16.84 0.71 -12.33
C LYS A 222 17.49 1.91 -11.64
N LEU A 223 16.68 2.83 -11.09
CA LEU A 223 17.16 3.99 -10.34
C LEU A 223 17.98 3.56 -9.11
N PHE A 224 17.57 2.51 -8.42
CA PHE A 224 18.38 1.95 -7.32
C PHE A 224 19.74 1.44 -7.79
N GLY A 225 19.80 0.75 -8.96
CA GLY A 225 21.06 0.33 -9.56
C GLY A 225 21.99 1.51 -9.86
N GLU A 226 21.44 2.61 -10.37
CA GLU A 226 22.20 3.85 -10.63
C GLU A 226 22.68 4.49 -9.31
N MET A 227 21.82 4.55 -8.28
CA MET A 227 22.16 5.08 -6.95
C MET A 227 23.34 4.35 -6.31
N LEU A 228 23.40 3.01 -6.44
CA LEU A 228 24.45 2.17 -5.83
C LEU A 228 25.87 2.49 -6.32
N ASN A 229 26.02 3.19 -7.46
CA ASN A 229 27.30 3.64 -7.98
C ASN A 229 27.84 4.89 -7.28
N MET A 230 26.96 5.63 -6.57
CA MET A 230 27.29 6.95 -6.00
C MET A 230 27.03 7.03 -4.49
N PHE A 231 26.07 6.28 -3.97
CA PHE A 231 25.62 6.37 -2.59
C PHE A 231 25.43 4.99 -1.97
N GLU A 232 25.66 4.90 -0.66
CA GLU A 232 25.22 3.76 0.14
C GLU A 232 23.71 3.88 0.41
N PRO A 233 22.92 2.80 0.25
CA PRO A 233 21.50 2.82 0.56
C PRO A 233 21.27 2.94 2.06
N ASP A 234 20.24 3.69 2.44
CA ASP A 234 19.74 3.75 3.82
C ASP A 234 18.50 2.84 4.01
N GLY A 235 17.93 2.83 5.23
CA GLY A 235 16.74 2.02 5.54
C GLY A 235 15.53 2.36 4.67
N TYR A 236 15.33 3.63 4.32
CA TYR A 236 14.24 4.06 3.45
C TYR A 236 14.43 3.57 2.01
N THR A 237 15.67 3.64 1.50
CA THR A 237 16.02 3.06 0.19
C THR A 237 15.68 1.59 0.15
N MET A 238 16.13 0.81 1.16
CA MET A 238 15.89 -0.62 1.19
C MET A 238 14.41 -0.98 1.32
N GLN A 239 13.64 -0.25 2.11
CA GLN A 239 12.18 -0.44 2.20
C GLN A 239 11.51 -0.27 0.83
N SER A 240 11.83 0.81 0.10
CA SER A 240 11.28 1.06 -1.24
C SER A 240 11.68 -0.02 -2.24
N VAL A 241 12.95 -0.42 -2.25
CA VAL A 241 13.47 -1.47 -3.16
C VAL A 241 12.84 -2.84 -2.88
N ILE A 242 12.74 -3.23 -1.60
CA ILE A 242 12.08 -4.48 -1.20
C ILE A 242 10.60 -4.45 -1.57
N SER A 243 9.94 -3.29 -1.39
CA SER A 243 8.54 -3.09 -1.79
C SER A 243 8.36 -3.19 -3.31
N ALA A 244 9.31 -2.68 -4.11
CA ALA A 244 9.30 -2.85 -5.56
C ALA A 244 9.38 -4.32 -5.96
N CYS A 245 10.28 -5.09 -5.34
CA CYS A 245 10.38 -6.55 -5.56
C CYS A 245 9.08 -7.28 -5.20
N ALA A 246 8.43 -6.88 -4.10
CA ALA A 246 7.13 -7.40 -3.69
C ALA A 246 6.02 -7.08 -4.71
N GLY A 247 6.04 -5.88 -5.27
CA GLY A 247 5.09 -5.44 -6.30
C GLY A 247 5.24 -6.22 -7.62
N LEU A 248 6.47 -6.47 -8.06
CA LEU A 248 6.77 -7.33 -9.20
C LEU A 248 6.47 -8.81 -8.93
N GLY A 249 6.43 -9.21 -7.65
CA GLY A 249 6.33 -10.61 -7.27
C GLY A 249 7.56 -11.44 -7.63
N SER A 250 8.68 -10.80 -7.91
CA SER A 250 9.92 -11.47 -8.31
C SER A 250 10.69 -11.96 -7.08
N LEU A 251 10.69 -13.28 -6.88
CA LEU A 251 11.44 -13.89 -5.79
C LEU A 251 12.95 -13.71 -5.97
N SER A 252 13.46 -13.78 -7.19
CA SER A 252 14.90 -13.66 -7.46
C SER A 252 15.42 -12.26 -7.15
N LEU A 253 14.66 -11.22 -7.57
CA LEU A 253 14.99 -9.82 -7.23
C LEU A 253 14.85 -9.56 -5.74
N GLY A 254 13.83 -10.14 -5.08
CA GLY A 254 13.68 -10.05 -3.63
C GLY A 254 14.83 -10.68 -2.86
N MET A 255 15.28 -11.84 -3.28
CA MET A 255 16.47 -12.50 -2.70
C MET A 255 17.76 -11.69 -2.96
N TRP A 256 17.88 -11.09 -4.14
CA TRP A 256 18.98 -10.19 -4.45
C TRP A 256 18.97 -8.94 -3.56
N ALA A 257 17.81 -8.29 -3.39
CA ALA A 257 17.67 -7.14 -2.50
C ALA A 257 18.00 -7.50 -1.04
N HIS A 258 17.56 -8.66 -0.56
CA HIS A 258 17.91 -9.15 0.78
C HIS A 258 19.43 -9.43 0.90
N ALA A 259 20.04 -10.04 -0.11
CA ALA A 259 21.49 -10.24 -0.14
C ALA A 259 22.27 -8.92 -0.21
N CYS A 260 21.73 -7.91 -0.90
CA CYS A 260 22.27 -6.55 -0.93
C CYS A 260 22.25 -5.91 0.47
N LEU A 261 21.12 -6.01 1.17
CA LEU A 261 20.97 -5.56 2.55
C LEU A 261 22.04 -6.18 3.46
N LEU A 262 22.22 -7.51 3.39
CA LEU A 262 23.16 -8.24 4.24
C LEU A 262 24.64 -7.91 3.93
N ARG A 263 24.98 -7.54 2.69
CA ARG A 263 26.37 -7.34 2.25
C ARG A 263 26.81 -5.89 2.26
N LYS A 264 25.90 -4.95 1.96
CA LYS A 264 26.24 -3.53 1.74
C LYS A 264 25.74 -2.60 2.83
N CYS A 265 24.78 -3.05 3.66
CA CYS A 265 24.20 -2.19 4.68
C CYS A 265 24.80 -2.48 6.05
N ARG A 266 24.70 -1.51 6.95
CA ARG A 266 25.18 -1.64 8.34
C ARG A 266 24.34 -2.65 9.11
N ALA A 267 24.94 -3.30 10.12
CA ALA A 267 24.26 -4.27 10.96
C ALA A 267 22.97 -3.74 11.62
N GLU A 268 22.99 -2.46 12.03
CA GLU A 268 21.82 -1.78 12.62
C GLU A 268 20.61 -1.76 11.68
N MET A 269 20.84 -1.70 10.37
CA MET A 269 19.79 -1.71 9.34
C MET A 269 19.28 -3.12 9.07
N VAL A 270 20.14 -4.13 9.19
CA VAL A 270 19.75 -5.55 9.06
C VAL A 270 18.78 -5.94 10.18
N ASP A 271 18.97 -5.38 11.38
CA ASP A 271 18.11 -5.61 12.55
C ASP A 271 16.94 -4.61 12.65
N ASP A 272 16.82 -3.68 11.71
CA ASP A 272 15.73 -2.70 11.69
C ASP A 272 14.38 -3.37 11.48
N VAL A 273 13.42 -3.07 12.38
CA VAL A 273 12.10 -3.69 12.38
C VAL A 273 11.32 -3.38 11.10
N LEU A 274 11.39 -2.15 10.58
CA LEU A 274 10.65 -1.75 9.38
C LEU A 274 11.18 -2.44 8.14
N VAL A 275 12.51 -2.55 8.01
CA VAL A 275 13.15 -3.26 6.88
C VAL A 275 12.79 -4.75 6.92
N ASN A 276 12.83 -5.38 8.10
CA ASN A 276 12.45 -6.78 8.26
C ASN A 276 10.97 -7.02 8.00
N ASN A 277 10.08 -6.10 8.40
CA ASN A 277 8.66 -6.16 8.06
C ASN A 277 8.45 -6.13 6.54
N CYS A 278 9.19 -5.27 5.81
CA CYS A 278 9.16 -5.25 4.36
C CYS A 278 9.68 -6.56 3.75
N LEU A 279 10.72 -7.19 4.32
CA LEU A 279 11.21 -8.50 3.87
C LEU A 279 10.17 -9.61 4.08
N VAL A 280 9.52 -9.66 5.23
CA VAL A 280 8.44 -10.63 5.51
C VAL A 280 7.30 -10.47 4.49
N ASP A 281 6.82 -9.24 4.29
CA ASP A 281 5.77 -8.92 3.31
C ASP A 281 6.20 -9.30 1.88
N MET A 282 7.42 -8.94 1.50
CA MET A 282 7.97 -9.24 0.17
C MET A 282 8.04 -10.75 -0.09
N TYR A 283 8.58 -11.54 0.85
CA TYR A 283 8.66 -12.98 0.66
C TYR A 283 7.28 -13.63 0.60
N CYS A 284 6.32 -13.17 1.40
CA CYS A 284 4.93 -13.59 1.29
C CYS A 284 4.36 -13.24 -0.09
N LYS A 285 4.54 -12.02 -0.58
CA LYS A 285 4.03 -11.57 -1.87
C LYS A 285 4.71 -12.22 -3.08
N CYS A 286 5.95 -12.70 -2.91
CA CYS A 286 6.70 -13.45 -3.93
C CYS A 286 6.45 -14.97 -3.87
N GLY A 287 5.50 -15.44 -3.06
CA GLY A 287 5.10 -16.84 -3.02
C GLY A 287 6.03 -17.75 -2.19
N SER A 288 6.76 -17.21 -1.22
CA SER A 288 7.71 -17.95 -0.37
C SER A 288 7.49 -17.64 1.12
N TRP A 289 6.33 -18.07 1.64
CA TRP A 289 5.96 -17.88 3.03
C TRP A 289 6.92 -18.55 4.02
N GLU A 290 7.59 -19.65 3.60
CA GLU A 290 8.59 -20.36 4.41
C GLU A 290 9.81 -19.47 4.71
N ILE A 291 10.30 -18.72 3.71
CA ILE A 291 11.41 -17.77 3.92
C ILE A 291 10.92 -16.58 4.74
N ALA A 292 9.70 -16.10 4.49
CA ALA A 292 9.09 -15.04 5.32
C ALA A 292 9.07 -15.44 6.80
N GLN A 293 8.65 -16.68 7.10
CA GLN A 293 8.66 -17.24 8.45
C GLN A 293 10.08 -17.27 9.05
N GLN A 294 11.08 -17.69 8.29
CA GLN A 294 12.46 -17.70 8.76
C GLN A 294 12.98 -16.30 9.09
N VAL A 295 12.65 -15.30 8.27
CA VAL A 295 12.99 -13.89 8.55
C VAL A 295 12.28 -13.43 9.82
N PHE A 296 10.98 -13.66 9.94
CA PHE A 296 10.18 -13.28 11.11
C PHE A 296 10.73 -13.88 12.41
N GLU A 297 11.05 -15.19 12.41
CA GLU A 297 11.55 -15.86 13.62
C GLU A 297 12.95 -15.41 14.03
N ARG A 298 13.75 -14.90 13.10
CA ARG A 298 15.10 -14.35 13.36
C ARG A 298 15.09 -12.90 13.81
N MET A 299 13.97 -12.18 13.68
CA MET A 299 13.89 -10.77 14.11
C MET A 299 14.17 -10.63 15.61
N PRO A 300 15.16 -9.80 16.02
CA PRO A 300 15.48 -9.59 17.42
C PRO A 300 14.40 -8.80 18.17
N LYS A 301 13.68 -7.94 17.43
CA LYS A 301 12.55 -7.14 17.92
C LYS A 301 11.41 -7.23 16.92
N ARG A 302 10.18 -7.27 17.42
CA ARG A 302 8.96 -7.28 16.63
C ARG A 302 8.03 -6.17 17.10
N ASP A 303 7.20 -5.68 16.21
CA ASP A 303 6.08 -4.79 16.50
C ASP A 303 4.77 -5.39 15.99
N VAL A 304 3.65 -4.72 16.19
CA VAL A 304 2.34 -5.17 15.71
C VAL A 304 2.35 -5.39 14.18
N ASN A 305 3.09 -4.54 13.43
CA ASN A 305 3.18 -4.67 11.97
C ASN A 305 3.95 -5.94 11.55
N SER A 306 4.95 -6.37 12.34
CA SER A 306 5.65 -7.64 12.09
C SER A 306 4.67 -8.83 12.13
N TRP A 307 3.82 -8.87 13.16
CA TRP A 307 2.79 -9.89 13.32
C TRP A 307 1.75 -9.79 12.20
N ASN A 308 1.28 -8.59 11.89
CA ASN A 308 0.33 -8.35 10.80
C ASN A 308 0.86 -8.85 9.45
N SER A 309 2.12 -8.55 9.12
CA SER A 309 2.74 -9.01 7.87
C SER A 309 2.77 -10.54 7.77
N MET A 310 3.08 -11.22 8.88
CA MET A 310 3.12 -12.69 8.89
C MET A 310 1.73 -13.32 8.83
N ILE A 311 0.77 -12.82 9.62
CA ILE A 311 -0.63 -13.32 9.65
C ILE A 311 -1.29 -13.13 8.28
N LEU A 312 -1.19 -11.91 7.70
CA LEU A 312 -1.71 -11.62 6.36
C LEU A 312 -1.04 -12.50 5.29
N GLY A 313 0.28 -12.64 5.36
CA GLY A 313 1.03 -13.49 4.44
C GLY A 313 0.55 -14.94 4.48
N LEU A 314 0.44 -15.54 5.65
CA LEU A 314 -0.07 -16.91 5.82
C LEU A 314 -1.52 -17.05 5.33
N ALA A 315 -2.37 -16.06 5.62
CA ALA A 315 -3.75 -16.04 5.13
C ALA A 315 -3.80 -16.07 3.60
N MET A 316 -3.01 -15.24 2.92
CA MET A 316 -2.93 -15.20 1.45
C MET A 316 -2.49 -16.53 0.83
N HIS A 317 -1.65 -17.31 1.54
CA HIS A 317 -1.17 -18.63 1.11
C HIS A 317 -2.12 -19.78 1.46
N GLY A 318 -3.32 -19.49 2.00
CA GLY A 318 -4.28 -20.50 2.43
C GLY A 318 -3.83 -21.31 3.66
N LYS A 319 -2.84 -20.81 4.41
CA LYS A 319 -2.33 -21.41 5.65
C LYS A 319 -3.09 -20.91 6.88
N ALA A 320 -4.42 -21.01 6.82
CA ALA A 320 -5.30 -20.44 7.83
C ALA A 320 -4.96 -20.91 9.25
N LYS A 321 -4.71 -22.23 9.46
CA LYS A 321 -4.35 -22.75 10.79
C LYS A 321 -3.10 -22.06 11.33
N ALA A 322 -2.05 -21.95 10.53
CA ALA A 322 -0.83 -21.26 10.94
C ALA A 322 -1.08 -19.77 11.21
N ALA A 323 -1.88 -19.09 10.38
CA ALA A 323 -2.23 -17.69 10.61
C ALA A 323 -2.91 -17.47 11.97
N LEU A 324 -3.86 -18.34 12.34
CA LEU A 324 -4.54 -18.30 13.64
C LEU A 324 -3.58 -18.66 14.80
N GLU A 325 -2.68 -19.62 14.63
CA GLU A 325 -1.64 -19.94 15.62
C GLU A 325 -0.71 -18.74 15.87
N TYR A 326 -0.37 -17.97 14.81
CA TYR A 326 0.42 -16.74 14.95
C TYR A 326 -0.36 -15.63 15.67
N PHE A 327 -1.66 -15.51 15.43
CA PHE A 327 -2.53 -14.60 16.18
C PHE A 327 -2.58 -14.98 17.67
N ASP A 328 -2.79 -16.26 18.00
CA ASP A 328 -2.81 -16.74 19.38
C ASP A 328 -1.47 -16.51 20.08
N ARG A 329 -0.36 -16.68 19.36
CA ARG A 329 0.99 -16.42 19.86
C ARG A 329 1.23 -14.93 20.10
N MET A 330 0.77 -14.06 19.17
CA MET A 330 0.84 -12.60 19.31
C MET A 330 0.18 -12.11 20.58
N VAL A 331 -1.03 -12.60 20.86
CA VAL A 331 -1.84 -12.17 22.01
C VAL A 331 -1.42 -12.86 23.31
N GLY A 332 -1.28 -14.19 23.26
CA GLY A 332 -1.08 -15.01 24.47
C GLY A 332 0.35 -14.98 24.98
N THR A 333 1.33 -15.17 24.10
CA THR A 333 2.73 -15.32 24.51
C THR A 333 3.47 -13.99 24.53
N GLU A 334 3.38 -13.22 23.45
CA GLU A 334 4.14 -11.98 23.28
C GLU A 334 3.36 -10.73 23.75
N ARG A 335 2.09 -10.89 24.09
CA ARG A 335 1.20 -9.87 24.69
C ARG A 335 1.10 -8.57 23.89
N PHE A 336 1.16 -8.65 22.56
CA PHE A 336 0.83 -7.53 21.71
C PHE A 336 -0.69 -7.35 21.62
N VAL A 337 -1.13 -6.11 21.58
CA VAL A 337 -2.56 -5.78 21.38
C VAL A 337 -2.82 -5.76 19.86
N PRO A 338 -3.74 -6.61 19.36
CA PRO A 338 -4.15 -6.61 17.96
C PRO A 338 -4.76 -5.27 17.54
N ASP A 339 -4.54 -4.90 16.31
CA ASP A 339 -5.15 -3.73 15.67
C ASP A 339 -6.16 -4.13 14.57
N SER A 340 -6.73 -3.15 13.87
CA SER A 340 -7.67 -3.41 12.79
C SER A 340 -7.05 -4.26 11.67
N ILE A 341 -5.77 -4.06 11.35
CA ILE A 341 -5.05 -4.80 10.31
C ILE A 341 -4.85 -6.27 10.72
N THR A 342 -4.59 -6.54 12.00
CA THR A 342 -4.52 -7.89 12.54
C THR A 342 -5.80 -8.66 12.25
N PHE A 343 -6.97 -8.04 12.51
CA PHE A 343 -8.27 -8.68 12.27
C PHE A 343 -8.61 -8.83 10.79
N VAL A 344 -8.15 -7.95 9.90
CA VAL A 344 -8.22 -8.20 8.45
C VAL A 344 -7.49 -9.50 8.09
N GLY A 345 -6.30 -9.72 8.65
CA GLY A 345 -5.53 -10.95 8.43
C GLY A 345 -6.22 -12.20 8.95
N VAL A 346 -6.73 -12.16 10.18
CA VAL A 346 -7.43 -13.28 10.83
C VAL A 346 -8.74 -13.62 10.09
N LEU A 347 -9.55 -12.60 9.78
CA LEU A 347 -10.79 -12.79 9.01
C LEU A 347 -10.51 -13.25 7.58
N GLY A 348 -9.45 -12.74 6.95
CA GLY A 348 -8.96 -13.21 5.66
C GLY A 348 -8.56 -14.68 5.67
N ALA A 349 -7.89 -15.14 6.74
CA ALA A 349 -7.53 -16.55 6.92
C ALA A 349 -8.79 -17.44 7.05
N CYS A 350 -9.78 -17.00 7.84
CA CYS A 350 -11.06 -17.69 7.97
C CYS A 350 -11.81 -17.73 6.63
N ASN A 351 -11.86 -16.60 5.91
CA ASN A 351 -12.48 -16.50 4.59
C ASN A 351 -11.82 -17.46 3.60
N HIS A 352 -10.51 -17.47 3.50
CA HIS A 352 -9.79 -18.31 2.55
C HIS A 352 -9.94 -19.82 2.81
N ARG A 353 -10.35 -20.20 3.99
CA ARG A 353 -10.53 -21.61 4.40
C ARG A 353 -11.99 -22.02 4.61
N GLY A 354 -12.93 -21.08 4.52
CA GLY A 354 -14.35 -21.36 4.78
C GLY A 354 -14.69 -21.61 6.25
N LEU A 355 -13.93 -21.05 7.18
CA LEU A 355 -14.11 -21.21 8.62
C LEU A 355 -15.18 -20.22 9.13
N VAL A 356 -16.46 -20.50 8.82
CA VAL A 356 -17.57 -19.58 9.14
C VAL A 356 -17.72 -19.33 10.63
N GLY A 357 -17.62 -20.38 11.46
CA GLY A 357 -17.75 -20.28 12.92
C GLY A 357 -16.66 -19.40 13.53
N GLU A 358 -15.41 -19.64 13.14
CA GLU A 358 -14.25 -18.87 13.59
C GLU A 358 -14.31 -17.44 13.05
N GLY A 359 -14.72 -17.24 11.81
CA GLY A 359 -14.88 -15.90 11.22
C GLY A 359 -15.84 -15.02 12.02
N ARG A 360 -17.02 -15.56 12.39
CA ARG A 360 -17.98 -14.86 13.28
C ARG A 360 -17.36 -14.59 14.66
N LYS A 361 -16.75 -15.60 15.28
CA LYS A 361 -16.11 -15.47 16.58
C LYS A 361 -15.06 -14.35 16.60
N TYR A 362 -14.17 -14.30 15.62
CA TYR A 362 -13.13 -13.26 15.57
C TYR A 362 -13.70 -11.88 15.23
N PHE A 363 -14.75 -11.78 14.42
CA PHE A 363 -15.43 -10.52 14.18
C PHE A 363 -16.08 -9.97 15.45
N ASP A 364 -16.77 -10.81 16.22
CA ASP A 364 -17.36 -10.44 17.49
C ASP A 364 -16.29 -10.09 18.53
N MET A 365 -15.19 -10.84 18.60
CA MET A 365 -14.03 -10.60 19.47
C MET A 365 -13.42 -9.22 19.21
N MET A 366 -13.24 -8.85 17.94
CA MET A 366 -12.72 -7.53 17.52
C MET A 366 -13.54 -6.39 18.13
N ILE A 367 -14.86 -6.51 18.10
CA ILE A 367 -15.80 -5.49 18.60
C ILE A 367 -15.89 -5.53 20.13
N ALA A 368 -16.14 -6.72 20.69
CA ALA A 368 -16.50 -6.87 22.11
C ALA A 368 -15.28 -6.76 23.02
N GLU A 369 -14.15 -7.37 22.67
CA GLU A 369 -12.97 -7.42 23.52
C GLU A 369 -11.99 -6.28 23.22
N TYR A 370 -11.67 -6.05 21.94
CA TYR A 370 -10.66 -5.06 21.54
C TYR A 370 -11.23 -3.68 21.25
N LYS A 371 -12.57 -3.51 21.23
CA LYS A 371 -13.24 -2.22 20.97
C LYS A 371 -12.84 -1.59 19.64
N ILE A 372 -12.53 -2.41 18.64
CA ILE A 372 -12.18 -1.97 17.30
C ILE A 372 -13.47 -1.85 16.49
N GLU A 373 -13.70 -0.66 15.94
CA GLU A 373 -14.83 -0.41 15.05
C GLU A 373 -14.61 -1.09 13.69
N PRO A 374 -15.56 -1.92 13.21
CA PRO A 374 -15.41 -2.62 11.94
C PRO A 374 -15.34 -1.66 10.75
N GLN A 375 -14.35 -1.86 9.89
CA GLN A 375 -14.15 -1.13 8.65
C GLN A 375 -14.61 -1.96 7.45
N LEU A 376 -14.67 -1.36 6.24
CA LEU A 376 -15.09 -2.03 5.00
C LEU A 376 -14.36 -3.36 4.75
N GLN A 377 -13.05 -3.42 5.06
CA GLN A 377 -12.25 -4.62 4.86
C GLN A 377 -12.70 -5.79 5.76
N HIS A 378 -13.10 -5.52 7.00
CA HIS A 378 -13.59 -6.53 7.93
C HIS A 378 -14.94 -7.08 7.46
N TYR A 379 -15.86 -6.18 7.10
CA TYR A 379 -17.13 -6.57 6.50
C TYR A 379 -16.94 -7.35 5.20
N GLY A 380 -16.05 -6.89 4.33
CA GLY A 380 -15.72 -7.56 3.08
C GLY A 380 -15.25 -9.01 3.27
N CYS A 381 -14.36 -9.25 4.24
CA CYS A 381 -13.90 -10.60 4.58
C CYS A 381 -15.05 -11.49 5.07
N LEU A 382 -15.92 -10.97 5.95
CA LEU A 382 -17.02 -11.75 6.54
C LEU A 382 -18.15 -11.99 5.53
N VAL A 383 -18.50 -10.98 4.72
CA VAL A 383 -19.49 -11.12 3.63
C VAL A 383 -19.02 -12.13 2.60
N ASP A 384 -17.77 -12.06 2.13
CA ASP A 384 -17.22 -13.03 1.16
C ASP A 384 -17.19 -14.45 1.76
N LEU A 385 -16.85 -14.59 3.04
CA LEU A 385 -16.89 -15.88 3.76
C LEU A 385 -18.30 -16.49 3.78
N LEU A 386 -19.30 -15.71 4.20
CA LEU A 386 -20.70 -16.16 4.27
C LEU A 386 -21.26 -16.49 2.89
N ALA A 387 -21.02 -15.61 1.92
CA ALA A 387 -21.48 -15.78 0.55
C ALA A 387 -20.91 -17.05 -0.10
N ARG A 388 -19.61 -17.31 0.03
CA ARG A 388 -18.97 -18.54 -0.47
C ARG A 388 -19.45 -19.80 0.25
N ALA A 389 -19.79 -19.70 1.53
CA ALA A 389 -20.39 -20.80 2.27
C ALA A 389 -21.84 -21.10 1.81
N GLY A 390 -22.44 -20.25 0.97
CA GLY A 390 -23.82 -20.36 0.50
C GLY A 390 -24.85 -19.73 1.44
N LEU A 391 -24.38 -18.98 2.45
CA LEU A 391 -25.24 -18.26 3.41
C LEU A 391 -25.53 -16.84 2.90
N ILE A 392 -26.09 -16.78 1.65
CA ILE A 392 -26.27 -15.49 0.93
C ILE A 392 -27.22 -14.57 1.68
N ASP A 393 -28.32 -15.09 2.24
CA ASP A 393 -29.29 -14.29 3.00
C ASP A 393 -28.67 -13.66 4.25
N GLU A 394 -27.76 -14.37 4.92
CA GLU A 394 -27.05 -13.80 6.06
C GLU A 394 -26.03 -12.74 5.64
N ALA A 395 -25.35 -12.99 4.52
CA ALA A 395 -24.42 -12.01 3.96
C ALA A 395 -25.15 -10.70 3.58
N LEU A 396 -26.33 -10.80 2.96
CA LEU A 396 -27.19 -9.65 2.64
C LEU A 396 -27.69 -8.93 3.89
N LYS A 397 -28.12 -9.67 4.91
CA LYS A 397 -28.47 -9.08 6.22
C LYS A 397 -27.31 -8.34 6.83
N LEU A 398 -26.10 -8.89 6.79
CA LEU A 398 -24.92 -8.21 7.28
C LEU A 398 -24.69 -6.90 6.54
N VAL A 399 -24.77 -6.91 5.20
CA VAL A 399 -24.62 -5.72 4.35
C VAL A 399 -25.67 -4.66 4.66
N SER A 400 -26.93 -5.04 4.85
CA SER A 400 -28.02 -4.09 5.17
C SER A 400 -27.89 -3.42 6.55
N HIS A 401 -27.15 -4.05 7.47
CA HIS A 401 -26.92 -3.53 8.82
C HIS A 401 -25.57 -2.82 8.98
N MET A 402 -24.75 -2.75 7.93
CA MET A 402 -23.47 -2.02 7.98
C MET A 402 -23.69 -0.53 8.21
N PRO A 403 -22.96 0.10 9.14
CA PRO A 403 -23.04 1.56 9.35
C PRO A 403 -22.31 2.34 8.23
N ILE A 404 -21.57 1.65 7.39
CA ILE A 404 -20.76 2.21 6.30
C ILE A 404 -21.34 1.73 4.97
N LYS A 405 -21.42 2.60 3.96
CA LYS A 405 -21.92 2.23 2.63
C LYS A 405 -21.05 1.12 2.05
N PRO A 406 -21.63 -0.02 1.61
CA PRO A 406 -20.90 -1.11 0.97
C PRO A 406 -20.17 -0.62 -0.29
N ASP A 407 -18.95 -1.10 -0.48
CA ASP A 407 -18.17 -0.81 -1.68
C ASP A 407 -18.42 -1.86 -2.78
N VAL A 408 -17.87 -1.61 -3.94
CA VAL A 408 -17.97 -2.48 -5.10
C VAL A 408 -17.37 -3.87 -4.85
N VAL A 409 -16.36 -3.97 -3.99
CA VAL A 409 -15.71 -5.26 -3.68
C VAL A 409 -16.69 -6.19 -2.96
N ILE A 410 -17.46 -5.65 -2.03
CA ILE A 410 -18.51 -6.38 -1.30
C ILE A 410 -19.60 -6.87 -2.27
N TRP A 411 -20.12 -5.99 -3.13
CA TRP A 411 -21.14 -6.34 -4.10
C TRP A 411 -20.64 -7.37 -5.13
N ARG A 412 -19.40 -7.26 -5.61
CA ARG A 412 -18.79 -8.26 -6.50
C ARG A 412 -18.65 -9.63 -5.85
N SER A 413 -18.29 -9.68 -4.55
CA SER A 413 -18.21 -10.94 -3.81
C SER A 413 -19.56 -11.64 -3.73
N LEU A 414 -20.63 -10.87 -3.47
CA LEU A 414 -22.00 -11.38 -3.47
C LEU A 414 -22.44 -11.86 -4.86
N LEU A 415 -22.21 -11.09 -5.90
CA LEU A 415 -22.54 -11.46 -7.28
C LEU A 415 -21.79 -12.72 -7.74
N ASP A 416 -20.48 -12.85 -7.42
CA ASP A 416 -19.71 -14.08 -7.73
C ASP A 416 -20.27 -15.30 -6.99
N ALA A 417 -20.69 -15.13 -5.73
CA ALA A 417 -21.34 -16.19 -4.97
C ALA A 417 -22.72 -16.58 -5.53
N CYS A 418 -23.55 -15.59 -5.90
CA CYS A 418 -24.82 -15.83 -6.56
C CYS A 418 -24.64 -16.63 -7.86
N CYS A 419 -23.65 -16.27 -8.67
CA CYS A 419 -23.29 -16.99 -9.88
C CYS A 419 -22.88 -18.44 -9.60
N LYS A 420 -22.02 -18.68 -8.60
CA LYS A 420 -21.51 -20.02 -8.27
C LYS A 420 -22.55 -20.92 -7.59
N LYS A 421 -23.48 -20.36 -6.85
CA LYS A 421 -24.51 -21.08 -6.09
C LYS A 421 -25.87 -21.14 -6.80
N ASN A 422 -25.97 -20.57 -8.00
CA ASN A 422 -27.24 -20.45 -8.76
C ASN A 422 -28.36 -19.84 -7.89
N ALA A 423 -28.07 -18.72 -7.24
CA ALA A 423 -28.97 -18.08 -6.27
C ALA A 423 -30.20 -17.36 -6.92
N GLY A 424 -30.31 -17.40 -8.24
CA GLY A 424 -31.38 -16.77 -9.01
C GLY A 424 -30.89 -15.60 -9.85
N VAL A 425 -31.63 -15.31 -10.92
CA VAL A 425 -31.27 -14.22 -11.86
C VAL A 425 -31.57 -12.86 -11.23
N GLU A 426 -32.77 -12.71 -10.66
CA GLU A 426 -33.24 -11.44 -10.09
C GLU A 426 -32.30 -10.91 -9.03
N LEU A 427 -31.84 -11.77 -8.12
CA LEU A 427 -30.87 -11.36 -7.07
C LEU A 427 -29.53 -10.95 -7.67
N SER A 428 -29.09 -11.64 -8.72
CA SER A 428 -27.83 -11.32 -9.39
C SER A 428 -27.89 -9.98 -10.15
N GLU A 429 -29.04 -9.66 -10.74
CA GLU A 429 -29.32 -8.38 -11.39
C GLU A 429 -29.32 -7.22 -10.36
N GLU A 430 -29.94 -7.43 -9.20
CA GLU A 430 -29.93 -6.46 -8.11
C GLU A 430 -28.48 -6.13 -7.67
N MET A 431 -27.65 -7.15 -7.44
CA MET A 431 -26.24 -6.97 -7.07
C MET A 431 -25.46 -6.24 -8.17
N ALA A 432 -25.69 -6.59 -9.43
CA ALA A 432 -25.05 -5.94 -10.56
C ALA A 432 -25.43 -4.46 -10.69
N SER A 433 -26.71 -4.13 -10.46
CA SER A 433 -27.18 -2.74 -10.45
C SER A 433 -26.47 -1.90 -9.40
N GLN A 434 -26.29 -2.42 -8.18
CA GLN A 434 -25.54 -1.75 -7.11
C GLN A 434 -24.09 -1.46 -7.50
N ILE A 435 -23.44 -2.36 -8.25
CA ILE A 435 -22.07 -2.15 -8.72
C ILE A 435 -22.03 -1.05 -9.80
N LEU A 436 -22.94 -1.14 -10.79
CA LEU A 436 -22.98 -0.17 -11.91
C LEU A 436 -23.34 1.24 -11.42
N GLU A 437 -24.18 1.38 -10.41
CA GLU A 437 -24.47 2.67 -9.77
C GLU A 437 -23.25 3.26 -9.04
N SER A 438 -22.35 2.41 -8.55
CA SER A 438 -21.20 2.84 -7.73
C SER A 438 -19.95 3.14 -8.54
N GLU A 439 -19.64 2.34 -9.57
CA GLU A 439 -18.44 2.49 -10.43
C GLU A 439 -18.72 3.18 -11.77
N GLY A 440 -19.99 3.41 -12.10
CA GLY A 440 -20.35 3.77 -13.47
C GLY A 440 -20.22 2.57 -14.41
N ASP A 441 -20.28 2.84 -15.69
CA ASP A 441 -20.39 1.82 -16.73
C ASP A 441 -19.08 1.05 -17.06
N ASP A 442 -17.95 1.44 -16.48
CA ASP A 442 -16.60 0.93 -16.86
C ASP A 442 -16.25 -0.47 -16.32
N SER A 443 -17.13 -1.08 -15.51
CA SER A 443 -16.83 -2.35 -14.83
C SER A 443 -17.05 -3.59 -15.74
N SER A 444 -16.08 -3.93 -16.59
CA SER A 444 -16.15 -5.11 -17.47
C SER A 444 -16.44 -6.43 -16.74
N GLY A 445 -15.96 -6.57 -15.50
CA GLY A 445 -16.15 -7.78 -14.68
C GLY A 445 -17.61 -8.07 -14.34
N VAL A 446 -18.46 -7.05 -14.16
CA VAL A 446 -19.88 -7.20 -13.84
C VAL A 446 -20.63 -7.80 -15.02
N TYR A 447 -20.41 -7.27 -16.23
CA TYR A 447 -21.01 -7.79 -17.46
C TYR A 447 -20.65 -9.25 -17.71
N VAL A 448 -19.39 -9.64 -17.42
CA VAL A 448 -18.94 -11.03 -17.53
C VAL A 448 -19.65 -11.93 -16.51
N LEU A 449 -19.78 -11.50 -15.25
CA LEU A 449 -20.49 -12.27 -14.21
C LEU A 449 -21.98 -12.41 -14.53
N LEU A 450 -22.67 -11.35 -14.96
CA LEU A 450 -24.06 -11.42 -15.39
C LEU A 450 -24.25 -12.36 -16.60
N SER A 451 -23.37 -12.28 -17.59
CA SER A 451 -23.39 -13.21 -18.73
C SER A 451 -23.28 -14.67 -18.28
N ARG A 452 -22.48 -14.95 -17.22
CA ARG A 452 -22.38 -16.30 -16.62
C ARG A 452 -23.67 -16.70 -15.91
N VAL A 453 -24.31 -15.78 -15.18
CA VAL A 453 -25.60 -16.03 -14.51
C VAL A 453 -26.65 -16.41 -15.53
N TYR A 454 -26.84 -15.61 -16.56
CA TYR A 454 -27.81 -15.89 -17.63
C TYR A 454 -27.50 -17.19 -18.39
N ALA A 455 -26.23 -17.44 -18.70
CA ALA A 455 -25.81 -18.69 -19.33
C ALA A 455 -26.11 -19.91 -18.44
N SER A 456 -25.92 -19.81 -17.12
CA SER A 456 -26.26 -20.86 -16.17
C SER A 456 -27.77 -21.09 -16.09
N ALA A 457 -28.57 -20.03 -16.22
CA ALA A 457 -30.02 -20.07 -16.29
C ALA A 457 -30.58 -20.48 -17.69
N ARG A 458 -29.70 -20.69 -18.68
CA ARG A 458 -30.02 -20.95 -20.08
C ARG A 458 -30.78 -19.83 -20.79
N GLN A 459 -30.64 -18.60 -20.32
CA GLN A 459 -31.21 -17.38 -20.88
C GLN A 459 -30.27 -16.78 -21.92
N TRP A 460 -30.17 -17.41 -23.09
CA TRP A 460 -29.15 -17.01 -24.11
C TRP A 460 -29.42 -15.65 -24.75
N ASP A 461 -30.70 -15.24 -24.86
CA ASP A 461 -31.06 -13.93 -25.37
C ASP A 461 -30.53 -12.81 -24.47
N ASP A 462 -30.59 -12.99 -23.13
CA ASP A 462 -30.09 -12.05 -22.16
C ASP A 462 -28.55 -12.01 -22.16
N VAL A 463 -27.89 -13.15 -22.41
CA VAL A 463 -26.42 -13.16 -22.65
C VAL A 463 -26.07 -12.26 -23.84
N GLY A 464 -26.84 -12.35 -24.94
CA GLY A 464 -26.65 -11.50 -26.13
C GLY A 464 -26.89 -10.02 -25.84
N LEU A 465 -27.95 -9.71 -25.06
CA LEU A 465 -28.24 -8.33 -24.65
C LEU A 465 -27.14 -7.71 -23.78
N ILE A 466 -26.61 -8.43 -22.80
CA ILE A 466 -25.51 -7.96 -21.93
C ILE A 466 -24.23 -7.72 -22.74
N ARG A 467 -23.91 -8.58 -23.70
CA ARG A 467 -22.75 -8.38 -24.60
C ARG A 467 -22.90 -7.14 -25.46
N LYS A 468 -24.09 -6.96 -26.04
CA LYS A 468 -24.40 -5.78 -26.83
C LYS A 468 -24.29 -4.52 -25.98
N LEU A 469 -24.87 -4.52 -24.79
CA LEU A 469 -24.80 -3.39 -23.85
C LEU A 469 -23.35 -3.04 -23.50
N MET A 470 -22.50 -4.04 -23.25
CA MET A 470 -21.08 -3.84 -22.98
C MET A 470 -20.37 -3.18 -24.18
N THR A 471 -20.69 -3.60 -25.41
CA THR A 471 -20.14 -3.04 -26.64
C THR A 471 -20.63 -1.61 -26.88
N ASP A 472 -21.93 -1.36 -26.72
CA ASP A 472 -22.58 -0.06 -26.93
C ASP A 472 -22.04 1.01 -25.96
N LYS A 473 -21.63 0.59 -24.75
CA LYS A 473 -20.98 1.43 -23.75
C LYS A 473 -19.45 1.57 -23.93
N GLY A 474 -18.88 0.93 -24.94
CA GLY A 474 -17.43 0.96 -25.20
C GLY A 474 -16.60 0.22 -24.17
N VAL A 475 -17.20 -0.58 -23.30
CA VAL A 475 -16.51 -1.35 -22.26
C VAL A 475 -15.81 -2.55 -22.88
N THR A 476 -14.49 -2.59 -22.78
CA THR A 476 -13.69 -3.72 -23.26
C THR A 476 -13.36 -4.69 -22.12
N LYS A 477 -13.41 -5.98 -22.41
CA LYS A 477 -13.02 -7.01 -21.45
C LYS A 477 -11.52 -6.90 -21.15
N GLU A 478 -11.17 -6.79 -19.87
CA GLU A 478 -9.78 -6.87 -19.44
C GLU A 478 -9.18 -8.23 -19.84
N PRO A 479 -8.11 -8.27 -20.66
CA PRO A 479 -7.51 -9.53 -21.06
C PRO A 479 -6.82 -10.21 -19.89
N GLY A 480 -7.02 -11.52 -19.75
CA GLY A 480 -6.27 -12.32 -18.78
C GLY A 480 -4.79 -12.38 -19.15
N CYS A 481 -3.95 -11.83 -18.28
CA CYS A 481 -2.49 -11.84 -18.41
C CYS A 481 -1.89 -12.71 -17.32
N SER A 482 -0.92 -13.55 -17.68
CA SER A 482 -0.11 -14.33 -16.74
C SER A 482 1.36 -14.06 -16.99
N SER A 483 2.11 -13.83 -15.93
CA SER A 483 3.57 -13.66 -16.01
C SER A 483 4.29 -14.77 -15.24
N ILE A 484 5.44 -15.16 -15.77
CA ILE A 484 6.36 -16.10 -15.13
C ILE A 484 7.77 -15.50 -15.18
N GLU A 485 8.48 -15.58 -14.07
CA GLU A 485 9.87 -15.15 -14.00
C GLU A 485 10.81 -16.32 -14.29
N MET A 486 11.71 -16.13 -15.25
CA MET A 486 12.72 -17.11 -15.63
C MET A 486 14.10 -16.45 -15.74
N TYR A 487 15.02 -16.89 -14.91
CA TYR A 487 16.42 -16.40 -14.92
C TYR A 487 16.54 -14.87 -14.83
N GLY A 488 15.66 -14.23 -14.03
CA GLY A 488 15.64 -12.77 -13.84
C GLY A 488 14.92 -11.99 -14.96
N THR A 489 14.29 -12.69 -15.92
CA THR A 489 13.46 -12.08 -16.97
C THR A 489 12.00 -12.45 -16.77
N SER A 490 11.11 -11.46 -16.85
CA SER A 490 9.68 -11.68 -16.78
C SER A 490 9.10 -11.94 -18.17
N HIS A 491 8.45 -13.09 -18.35
CA HIS A 491 7.73 -13.45 -19.57
C HIS A 491 6.24 -13.30 -19.33
N LYS A 492 5.56 -12.53 -20.19
CA LYS A 492 4.13 -12.25 -20.09
C LYS A 492 3.37 -12.99 -21.19
N PHE A 493 2.23 -13.57 -20.86
CA PHE A 493 1.34 -14.28 -21.77
C PHE A 493 -0.07 -13.72 -21.67
N LEU A 494 -0.68 -13.42 -22.80
CA LEU A 494 -2.11 -13.16 -22.92
C LEU A 494 -2.82 -14.43 -23.40
N ALA A 495 -4.14 -14.50 -23.26
CA ALA A 495 -4.89 -15.63 -23.79
C ALA A 495 -4.74 -15.71 -25.31
N GLY A 496 -4.33 -16.86 -25.85
CA GLY A 496 -4.08 -17.06 -27.27
C GLY A 496 -2.84 -16.38 -27.82
N ASP A 497 -1.92 -15.94 -26.95
CA ASP A 497 -0.69 -15.23 -27.34
C ASP A 497 0.22 -16.08 -28.21
N THR A 498 0.68 -15.53 -29.31
CA THR A 498 1.64 -16.11 -30.26
C THR A 498 2.91 -15.25 -30.42
N SER A 499 3.07 -14.21 -29.62
CA SER A 499 4.18 -13.25 -29.76
C SER A 499 5.50 -13.71 -29.14
N HIS A 500 5.45 -14.72 -28.26
CA HIS A 500 6.65 -15.20 -27.56
C HIS A 500 7.63 -15.90 -28.53
N PRO A 501 8.95 -15.67 -28.44
CA PRO A 501 9.95 -16.29 -29.33
C PRO A 501 9.88 -17.83 -29.41
N GLN A 502 9.49 -18.50 -28.32
CA GLN A 502 9.34 -19.95 -28.24
C GLN A 502 7.88 -20.43 -28.37
N THR A 503 7.03 -19.66 -29.08
CA THR A 503 5.60 -19.97 -29.22
C THR A 503 5.39 -21.38 -29.76
N LYS A 504 6.16 -21.81 -30.77
CA LYS A 504 6.01 -23.12 -31.40
C LYS A 504 6.21 -24.26 -30.39
N GLU A 505 7.25 -24.17 -29.59
CA GLU A 505 7.59 -25.16 -28.57
C GLU A 505 6.56 -25.17 -27.43
N ILE A 506 6.09 -23.98 -27.00
CA ILE A 506 5.03 -23.83 -25.98
C ILE A 506 3.75 -24.51 -26.43
N TYR A 507 3.33 -24.31 -27.68
CA TYR A 507 2.11 -24.91 -28.23
C TYR A 507 2.27 -26.43 -28.38
N GLN A 508 3.44 -26.93 -28.74
CA GLN A 508 3.72 -28.40 -28.73
C GLN A 508 3.59 -28.99 -27.32
N VAL A 509 4.08 -28.30 -26.29
CA VAL A 509 3.89 -28.72 -24.88
C VAL A 509 2.42 -28.72 -24.50
N LEU A 510 1.64 -27.71 -24.95
CA LEU A 510 0.19 -27.67 -24.72
C LEU A 510 -0.55 -28.86 -25.39
N ASP A 511 -0.11 -29.31 -26.56
CA ASP A 511 -0.68 -30.49 -27.22
C ASP A 511 -0.39 -31.75 -26.39
N VAL A 512 0.84 -31.94 -25.91
CA VAL A 512 1.18 -33.04 -25.02
C VAL A 512 0.40 -33.00 -23.70
N ILE A 513 0.21 -31.80 -23.13
CA ILE A 513 -0.62 -31.61 -21.91
C ILE A 513 -2.05 -32.05 -22.20
N LYS A 514 -2.64 -31.63 -23.34
CA LYS A 514 -3.98 -32.02 -23.74
C LYS A 514 -4.14 -33.54 -23.79
N GLU A 515 -3.26 -34.24 -24.52
CA GLU A 515 -3.29 -35.72 -24.62
C GLU A 515 -3.23 -36.40 -23.25
N ARG A 516 -2.35 -35.92 -22.36
CA ARG A 516 -2.24 -36.47 -21.00
C ARG A 516 -3.46 -36.21 -20.13
N LEU A 517 -4.11 -35.05 -20.30
CA LEU A 517 -5.36 -34.71 -19.59
C LEU A 517 -6.53 -35.58 -20.06
N GLU A 518 -6.62 -35.85 -21.36
CA GLU A 518 -7.62 -36.77 -21.95
C GLU A 518 -7.46 -38.20 -21.42
N LEU A 519 -6.20 -38.69 -21.31
CA LEU A 519 -5.90 -40.01 -20.75
C LEU A 519 -6.36 -40.18 -19.29
N VAL A 520 -6.39 -39.09 -18.49
CA VAL A 520 -6.90 -39.11 -17.11
C VAL A 520 -8.40 -38.75 -17.01
N GLY A 521 -9.09 -38.66 -18.14
CA GLY A 521 -10.54 -38.42 -18.21
C GLY A 521 -10.99 -36.98 -17.95
N HIS A 522 -10.11 -36.00 -18.16
CA HIS A 522 -10.50 -34.59 -18.01
C HIS A 522 -11.39 -34.15 -19.18
N VAL A 523 -12.51 -33.52 -18.85
CA VAL A 523 -13.42 -32.86 -19.81
C VAL A 523 -13.41 -31.36 -19.51
N PRO A 524 -13.09 -30.49 -20.51
CA PRO A 524 -13.08 -29.03 -20.32
C PRO A 524 -14.48 -28.50 -19.95
N ASP A 525 -14.50 -27.56 -19.00
CA ASP A 525 -15.73 -26.90 -18.57
C ASP A 525 -16.04 -25.69 -19.46
N VAL A 526 -16.76 -25.90 -20.54
CA VAL A 526 -17.11 -24.87 -21.53
C VAL A 526 -17.99 -23.74 -20.96
N SER A 527 -18.62 -23.91 -19.80
CA SER A 527 -19.35 -22.84 -19.11
C SER A 527 -18.45 -21.67 -18.69
N GLN A 528 -17.14 -21.93 -18.58
CA GLN A 528 -16.14 -20.93 -18.25
C GLN A 528 -15.75 -20.01 -19.43
N ALA A 529 -16.30 -20.27 -20.63
CA ALA A 529 -16.13 -19.44 -21.83
C ALA A 529 -17.49 -18.92 -22.37
N PRO A 530 -18.32 -18.22 -21.55
CA PRO A 530 -19.67 -17.82 -21.94
C PRO A 530 -19.70 -16.73 -23.03
N MET A 531 -18.61 -16.01 -23.20
CA MET A 531 -18.49 -14.89 -24.16
C MET A 531 -18.10 -15.34 -25.58
N ILE A 532 -18.01 -16.64 -25.82
CA ILE A 532 -17.66 -17.21 -27.13
C ILE A 532 -18.94 -17.81 -27.73
N ASP A 533 -19.41 -17.29 -28.86
CA ASP A 533 -20.63 -17.72 -29.57
C ASP A 533 -20.39 -18.86 -30.58
N GLU A 534 -19.39 -19.69 -30.32
CA GLU A 534 -18.88 -20.65 -31.26
C GLU A 534 -19.22 -22.10 -30.83
N LEU A 535 -18.88 -23.03 -31.71
CA LEU A 535 -19.07 -24.47 -31.45
C LEU A 535 -18.31 -24.90 -30.19
N ILE A 536 -18.72 -26.03 -29.59
CA ILE A 536 -18.14 -26.58 -28.37
C ILE A 536 -16.63 -26.76 -28.51
N ASP A 537 -16.15 -27.17 -29.67
CA ASP A 537 -14.72 -27.37 -29.96
C ASP A 537 -13.91 -26.05 -29.90
N GLU A 538 -14.49 -24.94 -30.35
CA GLU A 538 -13.84 -23.63 -30.31
C GLU A 538 -13.79 -23.08 -28.88
N LYS A 539 -14.82 -23.32 -28.08
CA LYS A 539 -14.78 -22.99 -26.63
C LYS A 539 -13.73 -23.81 -25.90
N GLN A 540 -13.60 -25.09 -26.20
CA GLN A 540 -12.53 -25.93 -25.63
C GLN A 540 -11.15 -25.48 -26.08
N HIS A 541 -11.00 -25.10 -27.34
CA HIS A 541 -9.75 -24.57 -27.87
C HIS A 541 -9.37 -23.26 -27.16
N ALA A 542 -10.30 -22.32 -27.00
CA ALA A 542 -10.06 -21.07 -26.29
C ALA A 542 -9.65 -21.27 -24.82
N LEU A 543 -10.31 -22.20 -24.09
CA LEU A 543 -9.93 -22.55 -22.72
C LEU A 543 -8.51 -23.11 -22.64
N ARG A 544 -8.08 -23.87 -23.65
CA ARG A 544 -6.72 -24.42 -23.73
C ARG A 544 -5.67 -23.33 -23.83
N LEU A 545 -6.01 -22.20 -24.45
CA LEU A 545 -5.11 -21.07 -24.69
C LEU A 545 -5.19 -19.99 -23.62
N HIS A 546 -5.78 -20.27 -22.46
CA HIS A 546 -5.73 -19.33 -21.34
C HIS A 546 -4.29 -19.01 -20.94
N SER A 547 -4.05 -17.77 -20.56
CA SER A 547 -2.70 -17.24 -20.28
C SER A 547 -1.93 -18.05 -19.24
N GLU A 548 -2.61 -18.57 -18.19
CA GLU A 548 -2.00 -19.41 -17.19
C GLU A 548 -1.52 -20.75 -17.75
N ARG A 549 -2.21 -21.34 -18.73
CA ARG A 549 -1.78 -22.59 -19.36
C ARG A 549 -0.57 -22.40 -20.26
N LEU A 550 -0.50 -21.26 -20.97
CA LEU A 550 0.68 -20.86 -21.74
C LEU A 550 1.90 -20.68 -20.81
N ALA A 551 1.71 -19.98 -19.68
CA ALA A 551 2.76 -19.77 -18.70
C ALA A 551 3.22 -21.10 -18.05
N ILE A 552 2.30 -22.05 -17.75
CA ILE A 552 2.64 -23.37 -17.24
C ILE A 552 3.42 -24.17 -18.29
N ALA A 553 2.99 -24.18 -19.55
CA ALA A 553 3.66 -24.88 -20.64
C ALA A 553 5.08 -24.35 -20.84
N PHE A 554 5.26 -23.03 -20.80
CA PHE A 554 6.59 -22.40 -20.85
C PHE A 554 7.43 -22.78 -19.63
N GLY A 555 6.85 -22.81 -18.42
CA GLY A 555 7.53 -23.25 -17.20
C GLY A 555 8.02 -24.69 -17.29
N LEU A 556 7.18 -25.61 -17.80
CA LEU A 556 7.54 -27.02 -18.02
C LEU A 556 8.67 -27.19 -19.06
N LEU A 557 8.68 -26.33 -20.10
CA LEU A 557 9.70 -26.32 -21.14
C LEU A 557 11.06 -25.85 -20.61
N SER A 558 11.07 -24.85 -19.73
CA SER A 558 12.26 -24.03 -19.43
C SER A 558 12.88 -24.29 -18.06
N LEU A 559 12.10 -24.79 -17.09
CA LEU A 559 12.59 -25.04 -15.74
C LEU A 559 13.28 -26.40 -15.61
N LYS A 560 14.29 -26.44 -14.75
CA LYS A 560 14.91 -27.70 -14.36
C LYS A 560 13.92 -28.56 -13.55
N PRO A 561 13.94 -29.89 -13.70
CA PRO A 561 13.08 -30.77 -12.91
C PRO A 561 13.22 -30.50 -11.40
N GLY A 562 12.09 -30.45 -10.70
CA GLY A 562 12.02 -30.19 -9.27
C GLY A 562 11.94 -28.71 -8.87
N MET A 563 12.09 -27.78 -9.82
CA MET A 563 11.85 -26.35 -9.54
C MET A 563 10.36 -26.02 -9.63
N PRO A 564 9.80 -25.26 -8.67
CA PRO A 564 8.41 -24.85 -8.73
C PRO A 564 8.17 -23.82 -9.84
N ILE A 565 7.05 -23.97 -10.55
CA ILE A 565 6.56 -22.99 -11.53
C ILE A 565 5.80 -21.91 -10.79
N ARG A 566 6.25 -20.64 -10.86
CA ARG A 566 5.61 -19.49 -10.21
C ARG A 566 4.98 -18.57 -11.24
N ILE A 567 3.66 -18.37 -11.12
CA ILE A 567 2.88 -17.59 -12.07
C ILE A 567 2.11 -16.49 -11.33
N PHE A 568 2.12 -15.30 -11.90
CA PHE A 568 1.29 -14.17 -11.47
C PHE A 568 0.20 -13.94 -12.51
N LYS A 569 -1.07 -13.89 -12.07
CA LYS A 569 -2.23 -13.63 -12.91
C LYS A 569 -2.97 -12.39 -12.44
N ASN A 570 -3.28 -11.49 -13.40
CA ASN A 570 -4.03 -10.26 -13.12
C ASN A 570 -5.51 -10.48 -12.78
N LEU A 571 -6.07 -11.62 -13.15
CA LEU A 571 -7.45 -12.02 -12.88
C LEU A 571 -7.51 -13.24 -11.96
N ARG A 572 -8.71 -13.58 -11.44
CA ARG A 572 -8.92 -14.87 -10.77
C ARG A 572 -8.73 -16.03 -11.75
N VAL A 573 -8.19 -17.12 -11.26
CA VAL A 573 -8.08 -18.39 -12.01
C VAL A 573 -9.50 -18.93 -12.22
N CYS A 574 -9.86 -19.35 -13.41
CA CYS A 574 -11.17 -19.97 -13.66
C CYS A 574 -11.21 -21.43 -13.17
N ASP A 575 -12.42 -21.97 -12.92
CA ASP A 575 -12.61 -23.33 -12.37
C ASP A 575 -11.94 -24.40 -13.23
N ASP A 576 -11.99 -24.26 -14.55
CA ASP A 576 -11.36 -25.19 -15.49
C ASP A 576 -9.83 -25.14 -15.41
N CYS A 577 -9.21 -23.96 -15.44
CA CYS A 577 -7.76 -23.82 -15.26
C CYS A 577 -7.29 -24.30 -13.89
N HIS A 578 -8.08 -24.08 -12.83
CA HIS A 578 -7.74 -24.58 -11.49
C HIS A 578 -7.71 -26.13 -11.45
N LYS A 579 -8.74 -26.79 -12.00
CA LYS A 579 -8.78 -28.26 -12.12
C LYS A 579 -7.63 -28.78 -12.94
N VAL A 580 -7.37 -28.18 -14.11
CA VAL A 580 -6.27 -28.57 -15.00
C VAL A 580 -4.92 -28.40 -14.33
N THR A 581 -4.67 -27.31 -13.61
CA THR A 581 -3.40 -27.10 -12.92
C THR A 581 -3.18 -28.13 -11.81
N LYS A 582 -4.23 -28.56 -11.09
CA LYS A 582 -4.16 -29.70 -10.15
C LYS A 582 -3.70 -30.98 -10.86
N LEU A 583 -4.32 -31.30 -12.00
CA LEU A 583 -3.95 -32.48 -12.78
C LEU A 583 -2.51 -32.41 -13.32
N ILE A 584 -2.09 -31.26 -13.86
CA ILE A 584 -0.73 -31.03 -14.34
C ILE A 584 0.28 -31.23 -13.19
N SER A 585 0.00 -30.70 -12.00
CA SER A 585 0.92 -30.85 -10.84
C SER A 585 1.16 -32.32 -10.49
N ARG A 586 0.13 -33.18 -10.62
CA ARG A 586 0.22 -34.62 -10.40
C ARG A 586 0.90 -35.35 -11.55
N ILE A 587 0.51 -35.04 -12.80
CA ILE A 587 1.00 -35.74 -14.01
C ILE A 587 2.50 -35.51 -14.23
N TYR A 588 2.95 -34.28 -13.98
CA TYR A 588 4.35 -33.88 -14.20
C TYR A 588 5.18 -33.88 -12.93
N ASN A 589 4.60 -34.24 -11.78
CA ASN A 589 5.24 -34.21 -10.46
C ASN A 589 5.97 -32.88 -10.21
N VAL A 590 5.26 -31.78 -10.45
CA VAL A 590 5.79 -30.42 -10.33
C VAL A 590 4.91 -29.59 -9.41
N GLU A 591 5.53 -28.78 -8.56
CA GLU A 591 4.82 -27.79 -7.76
C GLU A 591 4.55 -26.56 -8.62
N ILE A 592 3.29 -26.13 -8.67
CA ILE A 592 2.85 -24.93 -9.39
C ILE A 592 2.26 -23.97 -8.39
N ILE A 593 2.79 -22.75 -8.33
CA ILE A 593 2.34 -21.68 -7.45
C ILE A 593 1.76 -20.59 -8.32
N VAL A 594 0.45 -20.37 -8.21
CA VAL A 594 -0.24 -19.31 -8.93
C VAL A 594 -0.71 -18.27 -7.93
N ARG A 595 -0.27 -17.03 -8.09
CA ARG A 595 -0.86 -15.87 -7.43
C ARG A 595 -1.90 -15.28 -8.36
N ASP A 596 -3.14 -15.30 -7.95
CA ASP A 596 -4.20 -14.58 -8.61
C ASP A 596 -4.46 -13.22 -7.93
N ARG A 597 -5.50 -12.52 -8.32
CA ARG A 597 -5.85 -11.20 -7.77
C ARG A 597 -6.09 -11.21 -6.25
N ALA A 598 -6.49 -12.35 -5.67
CA ALA A 598 -6.96 -12.45 -4.29
C ALA A 598 -6.01 -13.24 -3.38
N ARG A 599 -5.37 -14.30 -3.89
CA ARG A 599 -4.62 -15.25 -3.07
C ARG A 599 -3.56 -16.04 -3.85
N PHE A 600 -2.81 -16.86 -3.12
CA PHE A 600 -1.96 -17.89 -3.71
C PHE A 600 -2.67 -19.25 -3.76
N HIS A 601 -2.44 -19.96 -4.85
CA HIS A 601 -2.80 -21.35 -5.06
C HIS A 601 -1.52 -22.18 -5.19
N HIS A 602 -1.25 -23.03 -4.21
CA HIS A 602 -0.14 -23.97 -4.25
C HIS A 602 -0.67 -25.33 -4.72
N PHE A 603 -0.38 -25.67 -5.97
CA PHE A 603 -0.75 -26.95 -6.56
C PHE A 603 0.40 -27.95 -6.42
N LYS A 604 0.14 -29.05 -5.75
CA LYS A 604 1.09 -30.12 -5.54
C LYS A 604 0.36 -31.47 -5.43
N ASP A 605 0.90 -32.50 -6.07
CA ASP A 605 0.40 -33.87 -6.02
C ASP A 605 -1.11 -33.99 -6.35
N GLY A 606 -1.63 -33.14 -7.24
CA GLY A 606 -3.04 -33.10 -7.63
C GLY A 606 -3.97 -32.39 -6.64
N SER A 607 -3.44 -31.77 -5.62
CA SER A 607 -4.19 -30.97 -4.64
C SER A 607 -3.86 -29.48 -4.72
N CYS A 608 -4.71 -28.63 -4.13
CA CYS A 608 -4.45 -27.19 -4.02
C CYS A 608 -4.58 -26.74 -2.56
N SER A 609 -3.74 -25.78 -2.14
CA SER A 609 -3.79 -25.19 -0.79
C SER A 609 -5.13 -24.53 -0.46
N CYS A 610 -5.90 -24.09 -1.45
CA CYS A 610 -7.22 -23.49 -1.27
C CYS A 610 -8.33 -24.51 -0.93
N MET A 611 -8.06 -25.84 -1.03
CA MET A 611 -9.03 -26.92 -0.78
C MET A 611 -10.31 -26.80 -1.62
N ASP A 612 -10.19 -26.25 -2.82
CA ASP A 612 -11.30 -25.95 -3.75
C ASP A 612 -12.34 -24.96 -3.18
N TYR A 613 -11.94 -24.17 -2.16
CA TYR A 613 -12.72 -23.09 -1.57
C TYR A 613 -12.13 -21.73 -1.95
N TRP A 614 -12.50 -21.21 -3.15
CA TRP A 614 -11.88 -19.99 -3.71
C TRP A 614 -12.81 -19.21 -4.66
#